data_af11d475fa0ac5aa3716225f85c8c1ff
#
_entry.id   af11d475fa0ac5aa3716225f85c8c1ff
#
_cell.length_a   1.000
_cell.length_b   1.000
_cell.length_c   1.000
_cell.angle_alpha   90.00
_cell.angle_beta   90.00
_cell.angle_gamma   90.00
#
_symmetry.space_group_name_H-M   'P 1'
#
loop_
_entity.id
_entity.type
_entity.pdbx_description
1 polymer ?
#
loop_
_entity_poly.entity_id
_entity_poly.type
_entity_poly.pdbx_seq_one_letter_code
_entity_poly.pdbx_strand_id
1 'polypeptide(L)'
;MQAVRDLLEEKPFAELSVSTISERAGVARSGFYFYFDSKYSVLAQIVADATEELEELTQYFAPRQPGESPEQFAKRMVRSAAAVYAHNDPVMTACNVARYTDIEIRDILERQFEVVLRQIAAVVDAEMKAGTANPISDDIPTLVRTLAGTTSLMLTGDSILVGPEDDVERRVRVLEQLWLHSLWGGAQA
;
A
#
# COMPACT_ATOMS: atom_id res chain seq x y z
N MET A 1 -11.83 -16.74 -3.26
CA MET A 1 -11.06 -15.47 -3.40
C MET A 1 -10.69 -15.19 -4.85
N GLN A 2 -10.15 -16.13 -5.62
CA GLN A 2 -9.80 -15.91 -7.03
C GLN A 2 -10.97 -15.36 -7.87
N ALA A 3 -12.18 -15.88 -7.70
CA ALA A 3 -13.38 -15.38 -8.39
C ALA A 3 -13.66 -13.87 -8.16
N VAL A 4 -13.32 -13.33 -6.99
CA VAL A 4 -13.44 -11.88 -6.73
C VAL A 4 -12.36 -11.11 -7.46
N ARG A 5 -11.10 -11.58 -7.45
CA ARG A 5 -10.01 -10.96 -8.21
C ARG A 5 -10.36 -10.89 -9.70
N ASP A 6 -10.81 -12.01 -10.28
CA ASP A 6 -11.20 -12.07 -11.70
C ASP A 6 -12.36 -11.11 -12.02
N LEU A 7 -13.34 -11.01 -11.13
CA LEU A 7 -14.48 -10.11 -11.31
C LEU A 7 -14.10 -8.63 -11.19
N LEU A 8 -13.09 -8.29 -10.38
CA LEU A 8 -12.60 -6.93 -10.25
C LEU A 8 -11.88 -6.42 -11.50
N GLU A 9 -11.34 -7.31 -12.34
CA GLU A 9 -10.81 -6.95 -13.65
C GLU A 9 -11.92 -6.56 -14.64
N GLU A 10 -13.16 -7.04 -14.42
CA GLU A 10 -14.28 -6.83 -15.34
C GLU A 10 -15.17 -5.66 -14.92
N LYS A 11 -15.32 -5.40 -13.61
CA LYS A 11 -16.25 -4.41 -13.08
C LYS A 11 -15.93 -3.96 -11.65
N PRO A 12 -16.37 -2.74 -11.29
CA PRO A 12 -16.17 -2.19 -9.94
C PRO A 12 -16.77 -3.08 -8.84
N PHE A 13 -16.11 -3.12 -7.68
CA PHE A 13 -16.57 -3.89 -6.52
C PHE A 13 -18.01 -3.55 -6.07
N ALA A 14 -18.42 -2.28 -6.22
CA ALA A 14 -19.79 -1.85 -5.89
C ALA A 14 -20.87 -2.65 -6.65
N GLU A 15 -20.59 -3.05 -7.88
CA GLU A 15 -21.51 -3.80 -8.76
C GLU A 15 -21.48 -5.31 -8.49
N LEU A 16 -20.52 -5.80 -7.71
CA LEU A 16 -20.46 -7.21 -7.35
C LEU A 16 -21.53 -7.56 -6.31
N SER A 17 -22.20 -8.69 -6.53
CA SER A 17 -23.12 -9.31 -5.57
C SER A 17 -22.57 -10.66 -5.11
N VAL A 18 -23.04 -11.11 -3.94
CA VAL A 18 -22.73 -12.47 -3.46
C VAL A 18 -23.15 -13.52 -4.49
N SER A 19 -24.28 -13.30 -5.18
CA SER A 19 -24.73 -14.22 -6.24
C SER A 19 -23.74 -14.31 -7.40
N THR A 20 -23.26 -13.15 -7.88
CA THR A 20 -22.27 -13.07 -8.96
C THR A 20 -20.95 -13.73 -8.56
N ILE A 21 -20.51 -13.50 -7.31
CA ILE A 21 -19.28 -14.10 -6.77
C ILE A 21 -19.42 -15.61 -6.65
N SER A 22 -20.55 -16.08 -6.10
CA SER A 22 -20.82 -17.52 -5.95
C SER A 22 -20.89 -18.24 -7.30
N GLU A 23 -21.57 -17.64 -8.28
CA GLU A 23 -21.67 -18.17 -9.64
C GLU A 23 -20.28 -18.28 -10.29
N ARG A 24 -19.48 -17.24 -10.24
CA ARG A 24 -18.10 -17.23 -10.74
C ARG A 24 -17.22 -18.28 -10.05
N ALA A 25 -17.41 -18.46 -8.73
CA ALA A 25 -16.67 -19.43 -7.93
C ALA A 25 -17.15 -20.88 -8.11
N GLY A 26 -18.27 -21.10 -8.80
CA GLY A 26 -18.87 -22.43 -8.95
C GLY A 26 -19.44 -23.01 -7.65
N VAL A 27 -19.83 -22.15 -6.68
CA VAL A 27 -20.38 -22.58 -5.39
C VAL A 27 -21.82 -22.10 -5.21
N ALA A 28 -22.61 -22.86 -4.43
CA ALA A 28 -23.94 -22.41 -4.05
C ALA A 28 -23.83 -21.16 -3.14
N ARG A 29 -24.82 -20.28 -3.22
CA ARG A 29 -24.89 -19.08 -2.35
C ARG A 29 -24.88 -19.43 -0.85
N SER A 30 -25.48 -20.56 -0.46
CA SER A 30 -25.41 -21.08 0.91
C SER A 30 -23.99 -21.47 1.31
N GLY A 31 -23.21 -22.04 0.36
CA GLY A 31 -21.81 -22.35 0.55
C GLY A 31 -20.93 -21.10 0.72
N PHE A 32 -21.27 -20.02 0.03
CA PHE A 32 -20.61 -18.74 0.25
C PHE A 32 -20.76 -18.27 1.70
N TYR A 33 -22.00 -18.23 2.20
CA TYR A 33 -22.30 -17.78 3.56
C TYR A 33 -21.80 -18.70 4.67
N PHE A 34 -21.32 -19.89 4.33
CA PHE A 34 -20.62 -20.75 5.29
C PHE A 34 -19.21 -20.22 5.63
N TYR A 35 -18.58 -19.52 4.69
CA TYR A 35 -17.21 -19.01 4.85
C TYR A 35 -17.15 -17.49 5.06
N PHE A 36 -18.10 -16.74 4.53
CA PHE A 36 -18.06 -15.29 4.48
C PHE A 36 -19.43 -14.67 4.77
N ASP A 37 -19.47 -13.73 5.69
CA ASP A 37 -20.72 -13.04 6.05
C ASP A 37 -21.21 -12.06 4.98
N SER A 38 -20.30 -11.54 4.19
CA SER A 38 -20.58 -10.53 3.16
C SER A 38 -19.52 -10.56 2.02
N LYS A 39 -19.79 -9.84 0.93
CA LYS A 39 -18.78 -9.61 -0.11
C LYS A 39 -17.57 -8.83 0.42
N TYR A 40 -17.76 -8.00 1.46
CA TYR A 40 -16.69 -7.24 2.11
C TYR A 40 -15.76 -8.14 2.91
N SER A 41 -16.27 -9.14 3.61
CA SER A 41 -15.41 -10.10 4.34
C SER A 41 -14.53 -10.94 3.40
N VAL A 42 -14.99 -11.22 2.16
CA VAL A 42 -14.10 -11.81 1.13
C VAL A 42 -12.99 -10.85 0.74
N LEU A 43 -13.34 -9.58 0.50
CA LEU A 43 -12.35 -8.56 0.14
C LEU A 43 -11.34 -8.36 1.28
N ALA A 44 -11.83 -8.31 2.53
CA ALA A 44 -11.00 -8.23 3.74
C ALA A 44 -9.99 -9.39 3.84
N GLN A 45 -10.45 -10.62 3.56
CA GLN A 45 -9.56 -11.78 3.55
C GLN A 45 -8.51 -11.72 2.44
N ILE A 46 -8.89 -11.26 1.24
CA ILE A 46 -7.92 -11.08 0.14
C ILE A 46 -6.83 -10.07 0.52
N VAL A 47 -7.19 -9.00 1.22
CA VAL A 47 -6.23 -8.00 1.72
C VAL A 47 -5.35 -8.60 2.81
N ALA A 48 -5.92 -9.35 3.74
CA ALA A 48 -5.16 -10.01 4.80
C ALA A 48 -4.10 -10.96 4.21
N ASP A 49 -4.50 -11.80 3.24
CA ASP A 49 -3.58 -12.72 2.56
C ASP A 49 -2.47 -11.96 1.80
N ALA A 50 -2.84 -10.90 1.07
CA ALA A 50 -1.87 -10.06 0.36
C ALA A 50 -0.88 -9.38 1.32
N THR A 51 -1.27 -9.18 2.57
CA THR A 51 -0.39 -8.59 3.59
C THR A 51 0.55 -9.60 4.20
N GLU A 52 0.09 -10.84 4.44
CA GLU A 52 0.99 -11.92 4.83
C GLU A 52 2.08 -12.13 3.76
N GLU A 53 1.72 -12.09 2.48
CA GLU A 53 2.69 -12.08 1.39
C GLU A 53 3.63 -10.86 1.44
N LEU A 54 3.13 -9.69 1.84
CA LEU A 54 3.93 -8.48 2.03
C LEU A 54 4.85 -8.56 3.24
N GLU A 55 4.44 -9.20 4.33
CA GLU A 55 5.31 -9.43 5.50
C GLU A 55 6.45 -10.39 5.15
N GLU A 56 6.24 -11.37 4.30
CA GLU A 56 7.30 -12.20 3.73
C GLU A 56 8.21 -11.39 2.77
N LEU A 57 7.68 -10.36 2.13
CA LEU A 57 8.42 -9.38 1.33
C LEU A 57 9.05 -8.26 2.20
N THR A 58 9.25 -8.46 3.51
CA THR A 58 9.84 -7.48 4.46
C THR A 58 11.20 -6.93 4.07
N GLN A 59 11.87 -7.57 3.12
CA GLN A 59 13.07 -6.99 2.49
C GLN A 59 12.82 -5.61 1.82
N TYR A 60 11.59 -5.21 1.57
CA TYR A 60 11.27 -3.90 0.99
C TYR A 60 11.44 -2.76 2.00
N PHE A 61 11.12 -3.03 3.27
CA PHE A 61 11.35 -2.11 4.39
C PHE A 61 12.56 -2.54 5.24
N ALA A 62 13.37 -3.47 4.72
CA ALA A 62 14.61 -3.85 5.38
C ALA A 62 15.50 -2.61 5.56
N PRO A 63 16.27 -2.54 6.66
CA PRO A 63 17.26 -1.49 6.86
C PRO A 63 18.15 -1.32 5.65
N ARG A 64 18.71 -0.13 5.51
CA ARG A 64 19.69 0.16 4.45
C ARG A 64 20.82 -0.86 4.48
N GLN A 65 21.13 -1.42 3.32
CA GLN A 65 22.18 -2.42 3.18
C GLN A 65 23.59 -1.78 3.33
N PRO A 66 24.59 -2.52 3.80
CA PRO A 66 25.95 -2.02 3.83
C PRO A 66 26.41 -1.54 2.44
N GLY A 67 26.82 -0.28 2.34
CA GLY A 67 27.23 0.35 1.09
C GLY A 67 26.10 0.90 0.21
N GLU A 68 24.83 0.69 0.58
CA GLU A 68 23.70 1.30 -0.11
C GLU A 68 23.62 2.79 0.25
N SER A 69 23.58 3.68 -0.77
CA SER A 69 23.41 5.11 -0.52
C SER A 69 21.99 5.44 -0.09
N PRO A 70 21.72 6.59 0.58
CA PRO A 70 20.37 7.07 0.87
C PRO A 70 19.48 7.14 -0.37
N GLU A 71 20.02 7.56 -1.50
CA GLU A 71 19.31 7.64 -2.77
C GLU A 71 18.90 6.26 -3.29
N GLN A 72 19.81 5.28 -3.24
CA GLN A 72 19.52 3.90 -3.64
C GLN A 72 18.45 3.28 -2.73
N PHE A 73 18.51 3.58 -1.43
CA PHE A 73 17.54 3.10 -0.46
C PHE A 73 16.14 3.70 -0.69
N ALA A 74 16.04 5.04 -0.81
CA ALA A 74 14.77 5.71 -1.10
C ALA A 74 14.15 5.17 -2.41
N LYS A 75 14.97 4.98 -3.44
CA LYS A 75 14.55 4.41 -4.71
C LYS A 75 14.05 2.96 -4.57
N ARG A 76 14.76 2.12 -3.83
CA ARG A 76 14.34 0.75 -3.53
C ARG A 76 13.00 0.72 -2.82
N MET A 77 12.81 1.51 -1.75
CA MET A 77 11.56 1.59 -1.00
C MET A 77 10.37 1.97 -1.88
N VAL A 78 10.50 3.07 -2.62
CA VAL A 78 9.39 3.59 -3.43
C VAL A 78 9.04 2.65 -4.58
N ARG A 79 10.04 2.09 -5.29
CA ARG A 79 9.80 1.15 -6.40
C ARG A 79 9.18 -0.15 -5.93
N SER A 80 9.57 -0.61 -4.75
CA SER A 80 8.96 -1.80 -4.14
C SER A 80 7.51 -1.56 -3.78
N ALA A 81 7.18 -0.42 -3.18
CA ALA A 81 5.79 -0.03 -2.94
C ALA A 81 5.01 0.04 -4.27
N ALA A 82 5.56 0.69 -5.29
CA ALA A 82 4.93 0.80 -6.60
C ALA A 82 4.64 -0.58 -7.23
N ALA A 83 5.57 -1.53 -7.12
CA ALA A 83 5.37 -2.90 -7.62
C ALA A 83 4.22 -3.63 -6.90
N VAL A 84 4.12 -3.46 -5.58
CA VAL A 84 3.02 -4.03 -4.77
C VAL A 84 1.67 -3.46 -5.20
N TYR A 85 1.58 -2.13 -5.34
CA TYR A 85 0.35 -1.48 -5.79
C TYR A 85 -0.05 -1.93 -7.20
N ALA A 86 0.90 -2.01 -8.14
CA ALA A 86 0.66 -2.46 -9.50
C ALA A 86 0.17 -3.92 -9.56
N HIS A 87 0.75 -4.81 -8.73
CA HIS A 87 0.35 -6.22 -8.69
C HIS A 87 -1.07 -6.43 -8.14
N ASN A 88 -1.51 -5.56 -7.23
CA ASN A 88 -2.79 -5.69 -6.55
C ASN A 88 -3.83 -4.64 -6.99
N ASP A 89 -3.64 -3.98 -8.15
CA ASP A 89 -4.40 -2.80 -8.55
C ASP A 89 -5.93 -2.95 -8.41
N PRO A 90 -6.64 -3.94 -9.01
CA PRO A 90 -8.09 -4.02 -8.89
C PRO A 90 -8.57 -4.21 -7.44
N VAL A 91 -7.82 -4.98 -6.63
CA VAL A 91 -8.13 -5.22 -5.22
C VAL A 91 -7.90 -3.97 -4.40
N MET A 92 -6.75 -3.30 -4.58
CA MET A 92 -6.42 -2.07 -3.86
C MET A 92 -7.39 -0.94 -4.17
N THR A 93 -7.78 -0.81 -5.44
CA THR A 93 -8.81 0.14 -5.88
C THR A 93 -10.15 -0.16 -5.21
N ALA A 94 -10.58 -1.43 -5.19
CA ALA A 94 -11.80 -1.85 -4.51
C ALA A 94 -11.77 -1.55 -3.00
N CYS A 95 -10.64 -1.80 -2.33
CA CYS A 95 -10.44 -1.52 -0.92
C CYS A 95 -10.48 -0.02 -0.61
N ASN A 96 -9.82 0.80 -1.42
CA ASN A 96 -9.83 2.25 -1.26
C ASN A 96 -11.24 2.85 -1.36
N VAL A 97 -12.11 2.29 -2.18
CA VAL A 97 -13.52 2.70 -2.25
C VAL A 97 -14.30 2.14 -1.06
N ALA A 98 -14.12 0.85 -0.76
CA ALA A 98 -14.88 0.16 0.29
C ALA A 98 -14.60 0.69 1.70
N ARG A 99 -13.40 1.19 1.98
CA ARG A 99 -13.03 1.74 3.32
C ARG A 99 -13.92 2.89 3.79
N TYR A 100 -14.59 3.60 2.89
CA TYR A 100 -15.49 4.69 3.23
C TYR A 100 -16.91 4.21 3.59
N THR A 101 -17.25 2.98 3.24
CA THR A 101 -18.60 2.41 3.41
C THR A 101 -18.64 1.18 4.30
N ASP A 102 -17.50 0.54 4.53
CA ASP A 102 -17.38 -0.68 5.33
C ASP A 102 -16.31 -0.51 6.42
N ILE A 103 -16.74 -0.71 7.68
CA ILE A 103 -15.87 -0.50 8.85
C ILE A 103 -14.80 -1.59 8.95
N GLU A 104 -15.10 -2.83 8.57
CA GLU A 104 -14.18 -3.96 8.65
C GLU A 104 -13.00 -3.75 7.70
N ILE A 105 -13.29 -3.36 6.45
CA ILE A 105 -12.26 -3.02 5.46
C ILE A 105 -11.40 -1.86 5.95
N ARG A 106 -12.03 -0.79 6.46
CA ARG A 106 -11.29 0.35 6.99
C ARG A 106 -10.34 -0.06 8.11
N ASP A 107 -10.82 -0.81 9.10
CA ASP A 107 -10.04 -1.22 10.27
C ASP A 107 -8.87 -2.14 9.87
N ILE A 108 -9.05 -3.00 8.87
CA ILE A 108 -7.99 -3.84 8.32
C ILE A 108 -6.93 -2.98 7.67
N LEU A 109 -7.32 -2.09 6.75
CA LEU A 109 -6.38 -1.23 6.04
C LEU A 109 -5.62 -0.30 6.99
N GLU A 110 -6.28 0.25 8.02
CA GLU A 110 -5.65 1.09 9.03
C GLU A 110 -4.62 0.31 9.85
N ARG A 111 -4.95 -0.89 10.33
CA ARG A 111 -3.99 -1.75 11.06
C ARG A 111 -2.75 -2.07 10.23
N GLN A 112 -2.96 -2.42 8.97
CA GLN A 112 -1.89 -2.73 8.03
C GLN A 112 -0.98 -1.52 7.81
N PHE A 113 -1.58 -0.37 7.57
CA PHE A 113 -0.85 0.87 7.39
C PHE A 113 -0.02 1.23 8.62
N GLU A 114 -0.55 1.03 9.84
CA GLU A 114 0.18 1.24 11.09
C GLU A 114 1.40 0.31 11.25
N VAL A 115 1.32 -0.93 10.75
CA VAL A 115 2.48 -1.85 10.74
C VAL A 115 3.57 -1.29 9.85
N VAL A 116 3.24 -0.90 8.62
CA VAL A 116 4.19 -0.29 7.67
C VAL A 116 4.81 0.98 8.25
N LEU A 117 4.00 1.87 8.83
CA LEU A 117 4.51 3.11 9.45
C LEU A 117 5.53 2.85 10.54
N ARG A 118 5.27 1.88 11.42
CA ARG A 118 6.22 1.51 12.49
C ARG A 118 7.53 0.96 11.94
N GLN A 119 7.48 0.14 10.89
CA GLN A 119 8.69 -0.39 10.25
C GLN A 119 9.54 0.73 9.64
N ILE A 120 8.91 1.65 8.91
CA ILE A 120 9.61 2.80 8.32
C ILE A 120 10.19 3.69 9.41
N ALA A 121 9.41 4.01 10.44
CA ALA A 121 9.88 4.85 11.55
C ALA A 121 11.08 4.23 12.28
N ALA A 122 11.08 2.90 12.46
CA ALA A 122 12.22 2.19 13.06
C ALA A 122 13.50 2.30 12.22
N VAL A 123 13.37 2.23 10.89
CA VAL A 123 14.51 2.41 9.97
C VAL A 123 15.03 3.85 10.05
N VAL A 124 14.14 4.85 10.02
CA VAL A 124 14.53 6.27 10.12
C VAL A 124 15.23 6.55 11.45
N ASP A 125 14.70 6.03 12.56
CA ASP A 125 15.30 6.18 13.90
C ASP A 125 16.71 5.53 13.96
N ALA A 126 16.90 4.37 13.36
CA ALA A 126 18.21 3.74 13.28
C ALA A 126 19.21 4.57 12.47
N GLU A 127 18.80 5.12 11.33
CA GLU A 127 19.61 6.00 10.47
C GLU A 127 19.97 7.32 11.20
N MET A 128 19.02 7.90 11.96
CA MET A 128 19.29 9.09 12.78
C MET A 128 20.31 8.81 13.89
N LYS A 129 20.18 7.69 14.60
CA LYS A 129 21.15 7.26 15.63
C LYS A 129 22.53 7.00 15.06
N ALA A 130 22.61 6.54 13.83
CA ALA A 130 23.87 6.35 13.10
C ALA A 130 24.45 7.67 12.54
N GLY A 131 23.71 8.79 12.63
CA GLY A 131 24.10 10.08 12.07
C GLY A 131 24.06 10.13 10.55
N THR A 132 23.33 9.21 9.92
CA THR A 132 23.24 9.07 8.46
C THR A 132 21.94 9.65 7.88
N ALA A 133 20.94 9.93 8.72
CA ALA A 133 19.72 10.63 8.34
C ALA A 133 19.61 11.97 9.05
N ASN A 134 19.04 12.96 8.34
CA ASN A 134 18.76 14.30 8.86
C ASN A 134 17.35 14.72 8.38
N PRO A 135 16.27 14.19 8.99
CA PRO A 135 14.90 14.48 8.59
C PRO A 135 14.57 15.98 8.67
N ILE A 136 13.70 16.45 7.78
CA ILE A 136 13.22 17.84 7.76
C ILE A 136 12.32 18.20 8.94
N SER A 137 11.93 17.24 9.78
CA SER A 137 11.07 17.40 10.95
C SER A 137 11.55 16.51 12.10
N ASP A 138 11.45 17.01 13.33
CA ASP A 138 11.69 16.22 14.54
C ASP A 138 10.50 15.31 14.88
N ASP A 139 9.31 15.59 14.34
CA ASP A 139 8.13 14.74 14.48
C ASP A 139 8.15 13.63 13.41
N ILE A 140 8.99 12.62 13.64
CA ILE A 140 9.18 11.48 12.75
C ILE A 140 7.88 10.70 12.50
N PRO A 141 7.02 10.41 13.50
CA PRO A 141 5.76 9.71 13.25
C PRO A 141 4.86 10.45 12.25
N THR A 142 4.67 11.75 12.40
CA THR A 142 3.87 12.56 11.48
C THR A 142 4.52 12.66 10.10
N LEU A 143 5.83 12.86 10.03
CA LEU A 143 6.57 12.91 8.77
C LEU A 143 6.41 11.59 7.98
N VAL A 144 6.68 10.46 8.62
CA VAL A 144 6.56 9.13 7.99
C VAL A 144 5.12 8.85 7.54
N ARG A 145 4.13 9.19 8.37
CA ARG A 145 2.71 9.06 8.01
C ARG A 145 2.35 9.90 6.79
N THR A 146 2.83 11.13 6.72
CA THR A 146 2.59 12.04 5.59
C THR A 146 3.21 11.49 4.31
N LEU A 147 4.45 11.04 4.36
CA LEU A 147 5.15 10.46 3.21
C LEU A 147 4.48 9.18 2.72
N ALA A 148 4.18 8.26 3.62
CA ALA A 148 3.54 6.99 3.29
C ALA A 148 2.10 7.19 2.76
N GLY A 149 1.33 8.10 3.38
CA GLY A 149 -0.01 8.44 2.92
C GLY A 149 -0.01 9.06 1.52
N THR A 150 0.89 10.01 1.28
CA THR A 150 1.08 10.61 -0.05
C THR A 150 1.49 9.55 -1.08
N THR A 151 2.40 8.64 -0.71
CA THR A 151 2.83 7.53 -1.58
C THR A 151 1.64 6.65 -1.94
N SER A 152 0.84 6.24 -0.96
CA SER A 152 -0.36 5.42 -1.18
C SER A 152 -1.34 6.10 -2.15
N LEU A 153 -1.69 7.37 -1.90
CA LEU A 153 -2.62 8.12 -2.76
C LEU A 153 -2.08 8.33 -4.17
N MET A 154 -0.80 8.65 -4.32
CA MET A 154 -0.19 8.79 -5.64
C MET A 154 -0.12 7.47 -6.40
N LEU A 155 0.19 6.35 -5.73
CA LEU A 155 0.29 5.04 -6.38
C LEU A 155 -1.07 4.44 -6.71
N THR A 156 -2.12 4.76 -5.96
CA THR A 156 -3.51 4.38 -6.29
C THR A 156 -4.19 5.29 -7.31
N GLY A 157 -3.52 6.33 -7.79
CA GLY A 157 -4.07 7.22 -8.80
C GLY A 157 -5.17 8.15 -8.27
N ASP A 158 -5.08 8.60 -7.01
CA ASP A 158 -6.02 9.57 -6.45
C ASP A 158 -6.04 10.86 -7.28
N SER A 159 -7.22 11.25 -7.76
CA SER A 159 -7.39 12.35 -8.74
C SER A 159 -6.98 13.73 -8.21
N ILE A 160 -6.86 13.91 -6.89
CA ILE A 160 -6.39 15.16 -6.29
C ILE A 160 -4.87 15.29 -6.46
N LEU A 161 -4.15 14.17 -6.39
CA LEU A 161 -2.69 14.14 -6.47
C LEU A 161 -2.18 13.80 -7.87
N VAL A 162 -2.99 13.13 -8.67
CA VAL A 162 -2.64 12.67 -10.02
C VAL A 162 -3.45 13.46 -11.03
N GLY A 163 -2.78 14.25 -11.84
CA GLY A 163 -3.43 15.06 -12.89
C GLY A 163 -3.90 14.22 -14.08
N PRO A 164 -4.57 14.83 -15.06
CA PRO A 164 -5.13 14.14 -16.22
C PRO A 164 -4.08 13.50 -17.15
N GLU A 165 -2.84 13.94 -17.09
CA GLU A 165 -1.71 13.35 -17.81
C GLU A 165 -0.96 12.40 -16.86
N ASP A 166 -1.56 11.23 -16.62
CA ASP A 166 -1.00 10.25 -15.69
C ASP A 166 0.17 9.48 -16.30
N ASP A 167 1.30 9.52 -15.59
CA ASP A 167 2.50 8.72 -15.86
C ASP A 167 3.01 8.15 -14.53
N VAL A 168 2.82 6.84 -14.35
CA VAL A 168 3.24 6.12 -13.14
C VAL A 168 4.73 6.30 -12.87
N GLU A 169 5.57 6.23 -13.88
CA GLU A 169 7.02 6.39 -13.70
C GLU A 169 7.39 7.83 -13.28
N ARG A 170 6.64 8.83 -13.75
CA ARG A 170 6.80 10.22 -13.31
C ARG A 170 6.42 10.35 -11.82
N ARG A 171 5.31 9.74 -11.38
CA ARG A 171 4.90 9.72 -9.97
C ARG A 171 5.94 9.05 -9.09
N VAL A 172 6.45 7.90 -9.51
CA VAL A 172 7.51 7.17 -8.81
C VAL A 172 8.76 8.03 -8.63
N ARG A 173 9.24 8.70 -9.68
CA ARG A 173 10.39 9.61 -9.58
C ARG A 173 10.17 10.76 -8.59
N VAL A 174 8.98 11.35 -8.58
CA VAL A 174 8.66 12.42 -7.61
C VAL A 174 8.67 11.88 -6.19
N LEU A 175 8.10 10.70 -5.95
CA LEU A 175 8.10 10.06 -4.65
C LEU A 175 9.52 9.70 -4.18
N GLU A 176 10.38 9.19 -5.06
CA GLU A 176 11.79 8.91 -4.75
C GLU A 176 12.49 10.17 -4.22
N GLN A 177 12.31 11.32 -4.88
CA GLN A 177 12.89 12.60 -4.45
C GLN A 177 12.27 13.10 -3.15
N LEU A 178 10.95 12.98 -3.01
CA LEU A 178 10.23 13.39 -1.80
C LEU A 178 10.74 12.62 -0.57
N TRP A 179 10.86 11.31 -0.64
CA TRP A 179 11.40 10.48 0.44
C TRP A 179 12.86 10.81 0.74
N LEU A 180 13.70 10.90 -0.30
CA LEU A 180 15.11 11.22 -0.16
C LEU A 180 15.33 12.55 0.57
N HIS A 181 14.74 13.62 0.07
CA HIS A 181 14.95 14.95 0.64
C HIS A 181 14.30 15.13 2.00
N SER A 182 13.17 14.45 2.26
CA SER A 182 12.50 14.55 3.56
C SER A 182 13.25 13.84 4.67
N LEU A 183 13.96 12.76 4.40
CA LEU A 183 14.63 11.95 5.42
C LEU A 183 16.15 12.20 5.49
N TRP A 184 16.79 12.55 4.38
CA TRP A 184 18.26 12.72 4.34
C TRP A 184 18.69 14.15 3.98
N GLY A 185 17.75 15.11 3.92
CA GLY A 185 18.06 16.53 3.77
C GLY A 185 18.69 16.93 2.45
N GLY A 186 18.41 16.21 1.36
CA GLY A 186 19.10 16.36 0.10
C GLY A 186 20.60 16.11 0.25
N ALA A 187 21.17 15.07 -0.33
CA ALA A 187 22.59 14.83 -0.27
C ALA A 187 23.34 16.15 -0.49
N GLN A 188 24.09 16.62 0.53
CA GLN A 188 25.04 17.69 0.32
C GLN A 188 26.05 17.16 -0.71
N ALA A 189 26.03 17.80 -1.86
CA ALA A 189 26.94 17.51 -2.95
C ALA A 189 28.40 17.70 -2.53
#